data_8fab43ce131b5a1c570f2aab0ecb7124
#
_entry.id   8fab43ce131b5a1c570f2aab0ecb7124
#
_cell.length_a   1.000
_cell.length_b   1.000
_cell.length_c   1.000
_cell.angle_alpha   90.00
_cell.angle_beta   90.00
_cell.angle_gamma   90.00
#
_symmetry.space_group_name_H-M   'P 1'
#
loop_
_entity.id
_entity.type
_entity.pdbx_description
1 polymer ?
#
loop_
_entity_poly.entity_id
_entity_poly.type
_entity_poly.pdbx_seq_one_letter_code
_entity_poly.pdbx_strand_id
1 'polypeptide(L)'
;MKLFDVYPLLPVTIVKGKNCKLWDENGREYLDFYGGHAVISVGHTHPDYVSAITQQIGQLGFYSNAVINRLQVELAQKLGEVSGYEDYDLFLCNSGAEANENALKVASFLTGKKKFITFRHSFHGRTSAAVAATDDKKIIAPVNETDNFIFCEFNNTAQLESLFNEHKAELAGVIVEGIQGIGGINIPTQPFISTLEKCCKENGVYFICDEVQSGYARTGKFFAHQYFGVKPDIITIAKGMGNGFPIGGVLFSPEIPAKHKMLGTTFGGNHLGCAAAIAVLDIIKKENLIAKSYESGAYLMQKLAEIPEIEEVRGKGLMVAIDFEFPASQISKLLREDSGILVGSASDPKTMRLLPPLTISREEIDFFVRALKNALKKHAE
;
A
#
# COMPACT_ATOMS: atom_id res chain seq x y z
N MET A 1 2.94 11.19 -31.68
CA MET A 1 3.79 10.59 -30.63
C MET A 1 3.07 9.35 -30.10
N LYS A 2 3.78 8.26 -29.82
CA LYS A 2 3.22 7.05 -29.22
C LYS A 2 3.61 6.97 -27.76
N LEU A 3 2.79 6.30 -26.92
CA LEU A 3 3.19 5.96 -25.57
C LEU A 3 4.37 4.98 -25.60
N PHE A 4 5.28 5.10 -24.61
CA PHE A 4 6.37 4.16 -24.41
C PHE A 4 5.78 2.87 -23.83
N ASP A 5 5.86 1.77 -24.58
CA ASP A 5 5.19 0.51 -24.25
C ASP A 5 5.99 -0.31 -23.24
N VAL A 6 5.60 -0.19 -21.97
CA VAL A 6 6.25 -0.84 -20.80
C VAL A 6 5.29 -1.67 -19.95
N TYR A 7 4.01 -1.72 -20.32
CA TYR A 7 2.99 -2.46 -19.55
C TYR A 7 2.33 -3.56 -20.39
N PRO A 8 2.22 -4.79 -19.88
CA PRO A 8 1.35 -5.81 -20.48
C PRO A 8 -0.12 -5.43 -20.23
N LEU A 9 -0.73 -4.69 -21.16
CA LEU A 9 -2.07 -4.17 -21.01
C LEU A 9 -3.12 -5.27 -21.14
N LEU A 10 -4.15 -5.22 -20.28
CA LEU A 10 -5.39 -5.97 -20.49
C LEU A 10 -6.18 -5.30 -21.62
N PRO A 11 -6.86 -6.07 -22.52
CA PRO A 11 -7.63 -5.52 -23.63
C PRO A 11 -9.00 -4.98 -23.14
N VAL A 12 -8.97 -4.02 -22.22
CA VAL A 12 -10.16 -3.39 -21.62
C VAL A 12 -9.89 -1.90 -21.47
N THR A 13 -10.78 -1.05 -22.00
CA THR A 13 -10.71 0.40 -21.86
C THR A 13 -11.74 0.87 -20.84
N ILE A 14 -11.32 1.07 -19.60
CA ILE A 14 -12.21 1.55 -18.52
C ILE A 14 -12.43 3.05 -18.67
N VAL A 15 -13.69 3.49 -18.69
CA VAL A 15 -14.10 4.89 -18.89
C VAL A 15 -14.97 5.46 -17.76
N LYS A 16 -15.49 4.61 -16.86
CA LYS A 16 -16.37 5.03 -15.77
C LYS A 16 -16.17 4.12 -14.56
N GLY A 17 -16.29 4.69 -13.36
CA GLY A 17 -16.31 3.96 -12.10
C GLY A 17 -17.35 4.49 -11.13
N LYS A 18 -17.94 3.63 -10.30
CA LYS A 18 -18.81 3.98 -9.20
C LYS A 18 -18.72 2.92 -8.11
N ASN A 19 -18.34 3.31 -6.90
CA ASN A 19 -18.15 2.42 -5.76
C ASN A 19 -17.15 1.27 -6.10
N CYS A 20 -17.59 0.02 -6.11
CA CYS A 20 -16.79 -1.16 -6.49
C CYS A 20 -16.95 -1.55 -7.97
N LYS A 21 -17.63 -0.77 -8.77
CA LYS A 21 -17.94 -1.09 -10.18
C LYS A 21 -17.23 -0.17 -11.15
N LEU A 22 -16.85 -0.76 -12.28
CA LEU A 22 -16.20 -0.09 -13.41
C LEU A 22 -16.99 -0.41 -14.69
N TRP A 23 -16.92 0.47 -15.69
CA TRP A 23 -17.51 0.23 -17.01
C TRP A 23 -16.47 0.53 -18.09
N ASP A 24 -16.41 -0.33 -19.09
CA ASP A 24 -15.61 -0.09 -20.29
C ASP A 24 -16.33 0.79 -21.31
N GLU A 25 -15.62 1.12 -22.39
CA GLU A 25 -16.15 1.93 -23.50
C GLU A 25 -17.34 1.30 -24.24
N ASN A 26 -17.55 0.00 -24.11
CA ASN A 26 -18.67 -0.74 -24.67
C ASN A 26 -19.87 -0.84 -23.70
N GLY A 27 -19.75 -0.26 -22.52
CA GLY A 27 -20.77 -0.29 -21.47
C GLY A 27 -20.80 -1.57 -20.64
N ARG A 28 -19.84 -2.48 -20.81
CA ARG A 28 -19.72 -3.68 -19.98
C ARG A 28 -19.29 -3.32 -18.57
N GLU A 29 -20.04 -3.86 -17.59
CA GLU A 29 -19.74 -3.68 -16.15
C GLU A 29 -18.69 -4.67 -15.68
N TYR A 30 -17.79 -4.20 -14.79
CA TYR A 30 -16.80 -4.99 -14.09
C TYR A 30 -16.88 -4.73 -12.60
N LEU A 31 -16.77 -5.79 -11.79
CA LEU A 31 -16.59 -5.69 -10.35
C LEU A 31 -15.07 -5.59 -10.05
N ASP A 32 -14.70 -4.57 -9.30
CA ASP A 32 -13.28 -4.26 -9.01
C ASP A 32 -12.81 -4.93 -7.72
N PHE A 33 -12.14 -6.07 -7.84
CA PHE A 33 -11.42 -6.75 -6.75
C PHE A 33 -9.91 -6.44 -6.74
N TYR A 34 -9.50 -5.40 -7.49
CA TYR A 34 -8.10 -4.99 -7.59
C TYR A 34 -7.82 -3.60 -7.02
N GLY A 35 -8.81 -2.71 -7.11
CA GLY A 35 -8.71 -1.33 -6.63
C GLY A 35 -7.56 -0.54 -7.27
N GLY A 36 -7.11 -0.91 -8.48
CA GLY A 36 -5.94 -0.30 -9.11
C GLY A 36 -4.69 -0.39 -8.24
N HIS A 37 -4.25 -1.58 -7.85
CA HIS A 37 -3.16 -1.83 -6.89
C HIS A 37 -3.50 -1.41 -5.43
N ALA A 38 -4.75 -1.55 -5.00
CA ALA A 38 -5.26 -1.09 -3.70
C ALA A 38 -5.21 0.45 -3.53
N VAL A 39 -5.21 1.20 -4.63
CA VAL A 39 -5.26 2.67 -4.62
C VAL A 39 -6.65 3.18 -4.26
N ILE A 40 -7.69 2.56 -4.84
CA ILE A 40 -9.07 2.92 -4.54
C ILE A 40 -9.47 2.38 -3.17
N SER A 41 -9.59 3.28 -2.21
CA SER A 41 -9.96 2.98 -0.82
C SER A 41 -11.45 3.19 -0.59
N VAL A 42 -11.96 4.40 -0.77
CA VAL A 42 -13.35 4.77 -0.45
C VAL A 42 -14.33 4.56 -1.60
N GLY A 43 -13.91 3.81 -2.63
CA GLY A 43 -14.71 3.54 -3.83
C GLY A 43 -14.51 4.57 -4.95
N HIS A 44 -14.83 4.14 -6.18
CA HIS A 44 -14.76 5.00 -7.35
C HIS A 44 -15.82 6.09 -7.26
N THR A 45 -15.44 7.34 -7.55
CA THR A 45 -16.35 8.51 -7.63
C THR A 45 -17.30 8.66 -6.43
N HIS A 46 -16.78 8.43 -5.21
CA HIS A 46 -17.56 8.67 -3.99
C HIS A 46 -18.07 10.12 -3.97
N PRO A 47 -19.37 10.40 -3.70
CA PRO A 47 -19.93 11.76 -3.83
C PRO A 47 -19.19 12.82 -3.01
N ASP A 48 -18.88 12.53 -1.73
CA ASP A 48 -18.18 13.46 -0.84
C ASP A 48 -16.76 13.75 -1.35
N TYR A 49 -16.06 12.71 -1.88
CA TYR A 49 -14.74 12.85 -2.48
C TYR A 49 -14.77 13.72 -3.75
N VAL A 50 -15.71 13.46 -4.66
CA VAL A 50 -15.88 14.25 -5.89
C VAL A 50 -16.21 15.71 -5.55
N SER A 51 -17.11 15.93 -4.59
CA SER A 51 -17.49 17.27 -4.12
C SER A 51 -16.29 18.04 -3.58
N ALA A 52 -15.47 17.43 -2.72
CA ALA A 52 -14.29 18.06 -2.13
C ALA A 52 -13.27 18.50 -3.19
N ILE A 53 -12.95 17.62 -4.15
CA ILE A 53 -12.01 17.95 -5.23
C ILE A 53 -12.59 19.03 -6.15
N THR A 54 -13.88 18.93 -6.53
CA THR A 54 -14.54 19.93 -7.41
C THR A 54 -14.59 21.30 -6.76
N GLN A 55 -14.88 21.39 -5.48
CA GLN A 55 -14.84 22.63 -4.73
C GLN A 55 -13.43 23.21 -4.67
N GLN A 56 -12.42 22.38 -4.37
CA GLN A 56 -11.05 22.84 -4.22
C GLN A 56 -10.45 23.32 -5.55
N ILE A 57 -10.69 22.62 -6.66
CA ILE A 57 -10.19 23.05 -7.99
C ILE A 57 -10.83 24.36 -8.41
N GLY A 58 -12.08 24.65 -8.00
CA GLY A 58 -12.78 25.90 -8.23
C GLY A 58 -12.21 27.10 -7.44
N GLN A 59 -11.42 26.82 -6.39
CA GLN A 59 -10.78 27.84 -5.55
C GLN A 59 -9.29 28.02 -5.90
N LEU A 60 -8.51 26.94 -5.71
CA LEU A 60 -7.07 26.93 -5.93
C LEU A 60 -6.57 25.48 -6.02
N GLY A 61 -6.03 25.09 -7.17
CA GLY A 61 -5.47 23.76 -7.36
C GLY A 61 -4.07 23.57 -6.77
N PHE A 62 -3.25 24.61 -6.90
CA PHE A 62 -1.84 24.56 -6.48
C PHE A 62 -1.28 25.93 -6.15
N TYR A 63 -0.44 25.99 -5.12
CA TYR A 63 0.55 27.03 -4.91
C TYR A 63 1.78 26.47 -4.19
N SER A 64 2.88 27.21 -4.22
CA SER A 64 4.18 26.81 -3.69
C SER A 64 4.17 26.55 -2.18
N ASN A 65 4.96 25.55 -1.73
CA ASN A 65 5.26 25.29 -0.31
C ASN A 65 6.06 26.42 0.38
N ALA A 66 6.33 27.54 -0.32
CA ALA A 66 6.92 28.74 0.28
C ALA A 66 5.92 29.56 1.12
N VAL A 67 4.63 29.23 1.07
CA VAL A 67 3.56 29.89 1.85
C VAL A 67 2.79 28.86 2.67
N ILE A 68 2.07 29.34 3.70
CA ILE A 68 1.25 28.47 4.56
C ILE A 68 0.06 27.93 3.75
N ASN A 69 -0.06 26.61 3.71
CA ASN A 69 -1.23 25.92 3.20
C ASN A 69 -2.03 25.31 4.38
N ARG A 70 -3.19 25.88 4.68
CA ARG A 70 -4.03 25.44 5.80
C ARG A 70 -4.53 24.00 5.65
N LEU A 71 -4.70 23.52 4.39
CA LEU A 71 -5.12 22.13 4.16
C LEU A 71 -4.04 21.11 4.57
N GLN A 72 -2.76 21.48 4.50
CA GLN A 72 -1.69 20.60 5.01
C GLN A 72 -1.79 20.43 6.53
N VAL A 73 -2.07 21.55 7.24
CA VAL A 73 -2.24 21.51 8.71
C VAL A 73 -3.47 20.69 9.09
N GLU A 74 -4.60 20.91 8.43
CA GLU A 74 -5.84 20.16 8.64
C GLU A 74 -5.63 18.67 8.36
N LEU A 75 -4.96 18.33 7.24
CA LEU A 75 -4.65 16.95 6.90
C LEU A 75 -3.78 16.27 7.96
N ALA A 76 -2.72 16.94 8.44
CA ALA A 76 -1.86 16.40 9.49
C ALA A 76 -2.64 16.11 10.79
N GLN A 77 -3.49 17.05 11.21
CA GLN A 77 -4.33 16.87 12.40
C GLN A 77 -5.29 15.68 12.26
N LYS A 78 -6.08 15.65 11.17
CA LYS A 78 -7.03 14.56 10.92
C LYS A 78 -6.36 13.20 10.77
N LEU A 79 -5.20 13.15 10.09
CA LEU A 79 -4.45 11.94 9.95
C LEU A 79 -3.96 11.43 11.31
N GLY A 80 -3.41 12.30 12.14
CA GLY A 80 -3.00 11.98 13.51
C GLY A 80 -4.16 11.37 14.31
N GLU A 81 -5.30 12.08 14.37
CA GLU A 81 -6.51 11.63 15.08
C GLU A 81 -7.01 10.24 14.63
N VAL A 82 -7.10 10.01 13.32
CA VAL A 82 -7.66 8.76 12.78
C VAL A 82 -6.68 7.60 12.91
N SER A 83 -5.39 7.87 12.79
CA SER A 83 -4.32 6.86 12.83
C SER A 83 -3.84 6.54 14.24
N GLY A 84 -4.03 7.44 15.21
CA GLY A 84 -3.47 7.35 16.56
C GLY A 84 -2.00 7.79 16.66
N TYR A 85 -1.53 8.61 15.70
CA TYR A 85 -0.17 9.15 15.60
C TYR A 85 -0.17 10.69 15.65
N GLU A 86 -0.91 11.25 16.62
CA GLU A 86 -1.08 12.69 16.80
C GLU A 86 0.23 13.42 17.15
N ASP A 87 1.19 12.70 17.71
CA ASP A 87 2.51 13.18 18.10
C ASP A 87 3.56 13.14 16.98
N TYR A 88 3.21 12.57 15.81
CA TYR A 88 4.14 12.48 14.67
C TYR A 88 4.07 13.71 13.76
N ASP A 89 5.22 14.07 13.18
CA ASP A 89 5.30 15.09 12.14
C ASP A 89 5.03 14.51 10.76
N LEU A 90 4.31 15.25 9.90
CA LEU A 90 3.96 14.83 8.54
C LEU A 90 4.74 15.62 7.49
N PHE A 91 5.47 14.91 6.61
CA PHE A 91 5.98 15.44 5.36
C PHE A 91 5.16 14.89 4.18
N LEU A 92 4.74 15.75 3.24
CA LEU A 92 3.89 15.38 2.11
C LEU A 92 4.70 15.31 0.80
N CYS A 93 4.41 14.32 -0.03
CA CYS A 93 4.97 14.10 -1.36
C CYS A 93 3.87 13.62 -2.33
N ASN A 94 4.22 12.98 -3.47
CA ASN A 94 3.24 12.67 -4.52
C ASN A 94 3.04 11.17 -4.77
N SER A 95 3.89 10.33 -4.23
CA SER A 95 3.86 8.88 -4.44
C SER A 95 4.48 8.09 -3.29
N GLY A 96 4.20 6.78 -3.24
CA GLY A 96 4.83 5.88 -2.28
C GLY A 96 6.35 5.73 -2.49
N ALA A 97 6.81 5.76 -3.74
CA ALA A 97 8.25 5.73 -4.02
C ALA A 97 8.96 6.98 -3.46
N GLU A 98 8.40 8.19 -3.66
CA GLU A 98 8.92 9.41 -3.05
C GLU A 98 8.88 9.34 -1.52
N ALA A 99 7.82 8.80 -0.93
CA ALA A 99 7.71 8.63 0.51
C ALA A 99 8.85 7.74 1.05
N ASN A 100 9.09 6.58 0.44
CA ASN A 100 10.16 5.68 0.81
C ASN A 100 11.55 6.29 0.60
N GLU A 101 11.79 7.02 -0.51
CA GLU A 101 13.04 7.77 -0.73
C GLU A 101 13.30 8.78 0.40
N ASN A 102 12.28 9.53 0.80
CA ASN A 102 12.42 10.53 1.86
C ASN A 102 12.62 9.88 3.24
N ALA A 103 11.97 8.75 3.53
CA ALA A 103 12.19 7.98 4.74
C ALA A 103 13.63 7.47 4.86
N LEU A 104 14.13 6.83 3.80
CA LEU A 104 15.53 6.34 3.72
C LEU A 104 16.53 7.50 3.84
N LYS A 105 16.25 8.61 3.16
CA LYS A 105 17.09 9.81 3.18
C LYS A 105 17.19 10.42 4.57
N VAL A 106 16.08 10.54 5.31
CA VAL A 106 16.11 11.08 6.69
C VAL A 106 16.89 10.18 7.62
N ALA A 107 16.63 8.86 7.59
CA ALA A 107 17.37 7.90 8.40
C ALA A 107 18.90 7.98 8.12
N SER A 108 19.28 8.08 6.85
CA SER A 108 20.69 8.23 6.45
C SER A 108 21.30 9.57 6.90
N PHE A 109 20.58 10.69 6.78
CA PHE A 109 21.05 11.99 7.24
C PHE A 109 21.31 12.04 8.75
N LEU A 110 20.43 11.43 9.53
CA LEU A 110 20.49 11.50 10.99
C LEU A 110 21.56 10.58 11.57
N THR A 111 21.77 9.43 10.94
CA THR A 111 22.80 8.45 11.38
C THR A 111 24.17 8.69 10.79
N GLY A 112 24.26 9.39 9.64
CA GLY A 112 25.47 9.47 8.82
C GLY A 112 25.84 8.15 8.14
N LYS A 113 24.95 7.16 8.18
CA LYS A 113 25.17 5.82 7.64
C LYS A 113 24.38 5.62 6.34
N LYS A 114 24.71 4.59 5.55
CA LYS A 114 24.13 4.38 4.23
C LYS A 114 23.48 3.01 4.02
N LYS A 115 23.69 2.03 4.91
CA LYS A 115 23.13 0.68 4.75
C LYS A 115 21.77 0.53 5.40
N PHE A 116 20.94 -0.28 4.76
CA PHE A 116 19.60 -0.63 5.23
C PHE A 116 19.38 -2.13 5.11
N ILE A 117 18.63 -2.72 6.06
CA ILE A 117 18.06 -4.04 5.90
C ILE A 117 16.69 -3.87 5.20
N THR A 118 16.44 -4.69 4.21
CA THR A 118 15.16 -4.87 3.53
C THR A 118 14.86 -6.38 3.42
N PHE A 119 13.72 -6.78 2.87
CA PHE A 119 13.29 -8.18 2.94
C PHE A 119 13.05 -8.78 1.56
N ARG A 120 13.21 -10.11 1.46
CA ARG A 120 12.82 -10.84 0.26
C ARG A 120 11.32 -10.66 -0.01
N HIS A 121 10.97 -10.65 -1.28
CA HIS A 121 9.61 -10.40 -1.78
C HIS A 121 9.08 -8.99 -1.49
N SER A 122 9.90 -8.03 -1.06
CA SER A 122 9.48 -6.65 -0.82
C SER A 122 9.31 -5.85 -2.11
N PHE A 123 8.45 -4.83 -2.03
CA PHE A 123 8.30 -3.82 -3.07
C PHE A 123 8.13 -2.43 -2.47
N HIS A 124 9.12 -1.55 -2.66
CA HIS A 124 9.12 -0.20 -2.10
C HIS A 124 9.03 0.92 -3.12
N GLY A 125 9.09 0.60 -4.41
CA GLY A 125 8.96 1.58 -5.49
C GLY A 125 9.90 1.34 -6.67
N ARG A 126 9.92 2.28 -7.60
CA ARG A 126 10.70 2.20 -8.85
C ARG A 126 11.69 3.35 -9.03
N THR A 127 11.85 4.19 -8.02
CA THR A 127 12.87 5.24 -8.00
C THR A 127 14.16 4.71 -7.37
N SER A 128 15.21 5.52 -7.34
CA SER A 128 16.60 5.12 -7.10
C SER A 128 16.81 4.20 -5.87
N ALA A 129 16.64 4.70 -4.64
CA ALA A 129 16.83 3.90 -3.44
C ALA A 129 15.64 2.94 -3.20
N ALA A 130 14.42 3.37 -3.51
CA ALA A 130 13.23 2.54 -3.38
C ALA A 130 13.27 1.30 -4.30
N VAL A 131 13.79 1.42 -5.54
CA VAL A 131 13.95 0.25 -6.42
C VAL A 131 15.07 -0.65 -5.95
N ALA A 132 16.15 -0.09 -5.41
CA ALA A 132 17.26 -0.87 -4.86
C ALA A 132 16.86 -1.65 -3.58
N ALA A 133 15.89 -1.13 -2.81
CA ALA A 133 15.28 -1.81 -1.66
C ALA A 133 14.23 -2.87 -2.05
N THR A 134 13.80 -2.89 -3.32
CA THR A 134 12.79 -3.83 -3.85
C THR A 134 13.45 -5.14 -4.28
N ASP A 135 12.86 -6.28 -3.92
CA ASP A 135 13.38 -7.60 -4.29
C ASP A 135 12.89 -8.04 -5.69
N ASP A 136 13.31 -7.30 -6.71
CA ASP A 136 13.09 -7.65 -8.12
C ASP A 136 14.24 -7.15 -9.00
N LYS A 137 15.19 -8.02 -9.27
CA LYS A 137 16.36 -7.70 -10.12
C LYS A 137 16.01 -7.25 -11.53
N LYS A 138 14.81 -7.59 -12.05
CA LYS A 138 14.42 -7.23 -13.42
C LYS A 138 14.11 -5.76 -13.61
N ILE A 139 13.84 -5.04 -12.52
CA ILE A 139 13.48 -3.61 -12.55
C ILE A 139 14.61 -2.70 -12.04
N ILE A 140 15.73 -3.27 -11.59
CA ILE A 140 16.91 -2.52 -11.14
C ILE A 140 17.79 -2.23 -12.36
N ALA A 141 17.85 -0.97 -12.78
CA ALA A 141 18.76 -0.53 -13.82
C ALA A 141 20.20 -0.41 -13.28
N PRO A 142 21.25 -0.50 -14.11
CA PRO A 142 22.66 -0.37 -13.65
C PRO A 142 22.94 0.89 -12.82
N VAL A 143 22.25 2.00 -13.12
CA VAL A 143 22.35 3.26 -12.35
C VAL A 143 21.78 3.16 -10.93
N ASN A 144 20.96 2.16 -10.66
CA ASN A 144 20.34 1.91 -9.34
C ASN A 144 21.02 0.79 -8.55
N GLU A 145 22.00 0.10 -9.15
CA GLU A 145 22.74 -0.95 -8.46
C GLU A 145 23.58 -0.37 -7.32
N THR A 146 23.44 -0.96 -6.13
CA THR A 146 24.15 -0.50 -4.92
C THR A 146 24.25 -1.64 -3.90
N ASP A 147 25.26 -1.57 -3.03
CA ASP A 147 25.48 -2.45 -1.87
C ASP A 147 24.84 -1.91 -0.58
N ASN A 148 24.05 -0.84 -0.69
CA ASN A 148 23.42 -0.20 0.47
C ASN A 148 22.26 -1.00 1.07
N PHE A 149 21.71 -1.99 0.36
CA PHE A 149 20.58 -2.79 0.82
C PHE A 149 20.97 -4.24 1.07
N ILE A 150 20.74 -4.69 2.30
CA ILE A 150 21.01 -6.05 2.76
C ILE A 150 19.66 -6.77 2.86
N PHE A 151 19.49 -7.83 2.07
CA PHE A 151 18.24 -8.59 2.02
C PHE A 151 18.19 -9.69 3.09
N CYS A 152 17.15 -9.67 3.91
CA CYS A 152 16.82 -10.68 4.90
C CYS A 152 15.62 -11.50 4.42
N GLU A 153 15.58 -12.80 4.71
CA GLU A 153 14.38 -13.60 4.50
C GLU A 153 13.26 -13.11 5.41
N PHE A 154 12.06 -12.92 4.83
CA PHE A 154 10.90 -12.46 5.59
C PHE A 154 10.49 -13.50 6.64
N ASN A 155 10.19 -13.05 7.85
CA ASN A 155 9.90 -13.91 9.01
C ASN A 155 11.08 -14.75 9.55
N ASN A 156 12.31 -14.53 9.09
CA ASN A 156 13.49 -15.20 9.63
C ASN A 156 14.16 -14.37 10.73
N THR A 157 13.71 -14.57 11.97
CA THR A 157 14.19 -13.85 13.16
C THR A 157 15.69 -14.07 13.41
N ALA A 158 16.17 -15.31 13.25
CA ALA A 158 17.59 -15.64 13.50
C ALA A 158 18.52 -14.95 12.49
N GLN A 159 18.14 -14.92 11.20
CA GLN A 159 18.90 -14.19 10.19
C GLN A 159 18.91 -12.68 10.46
N LEU A 160 17.75 -12.13 10.86
CA LEU A 160 17.62 -10.71 11.21
C LEU A 160 18.61 -10.34 12.33
N GLU A 161 18.63 -11.09 13.43
CA GLU A 161 19.55 -10.88 14.55
C GLU A 161 21.02 -11.00 14.13
N SER A 162 21.36 -11.98 13.27
CA SER A 162 22.70 -12.14 12.71
C SER A 162 23.14 -10.92 11.90
N LEU A 163 22.27 -10.41 11.01
CA LEU A 163 22.56 -9.23 10.19
C LEU A 163 22.76 -7.97 11.04
N PHE A 164 21.97 -7.80 12.10
CA PHE A 164 22.19 -6.69 13.05
C PHE A 164 23.55 -6.81 13.73
N ASN A 165 23.93 -8.00 14.23
CA ASN A 165 25.20 -8.20 14.87
C ASN A 165 26.40 -7.91 13.93
N GLU A 166 26.28 -8.29 12.67
CA GLU A 166 27.32 -8.11 11.66
C GLU A 166 27.43 -6.66 11.18
N HIS A 167 26.29 -5.96 10.97
CA HIS A 167 26.26 -4.68 10.25
C HIS A 167 25.83 -3.47 11.08
N LYS A 168 25.51 -3.61 12.38
CA LYS A 168 24.98 -2.53 13.23
C LYS A 168 25.76 -1.20 13.16
N ALA A 169 27.07 -1.27 12.95
CA ALA A 169 27.90 -0.08 12.83
C ALA A 169 27.62 0.73 11.55
N GLU A 170 27.09 0.09 10.50
CA GLU A 170 26.84 0.67 9.17
C GLU A 170 25.35 0.93 8.88
N LEU A 171 24.44 0.33 9.68
CA LEU A 171 23.00 0.40 9.45
C LEU A 171 22.44 1.78 9.80
N ALA A 172 21.76 2.41 8.84
CA ALA A 172 20.95 3.60 9.02
C ALA A 172 19.51 3.25 9.44
N GLY A 173 18.95 2.19 8.87
CA GLY A 173 17.58 1.79 9.11
C GLY A 173 17.25 0.37 8.61
N VAL A 174 16.05 -0.05 8.95
CA VAL A 174 15.39 -1.22 8.38
C VAL A 174 14.10 -0.74 7.74
N ILE A 175 13.81 -1.16 6.49
CA ILE A 175 12.55 -0.88 5.82
C ILE A 175 11.76 -2.18 5.61
N VAL A 176 10.48 -2.19 6.05
CA VAL A 176 9.60 -3.35 5.96
C VAL A 176 8.18 -2.91 5.62
N GLU A 177 7.49 -3.66 4.77
CA GLU A 177 6.05 -3.48 4.56
C GLU A 177 5.28 -3.99 5.79
N GLY A 178 4.27 -3.25 6.25
CA GLY A 178 3.40 -3.69 7.36
C GLY A 178 2.73 -5.05 7.09
N ILE A 179 2.35 -5.30 5.83
CA ILE A 179 2.07 -6.60 5.20
C ILE A 179 2.63 -6.48 3.78
N GLN A 180 3.42 -7.46 3.33
CA GLN A 180 3.96 -7.42 1.99
C GLN A 180 2.84 -7.46 0.95
N GLY A 181 2.85 -6.49 0.04
CA GLY A 181 1.79 -6.36 -0.95
C GLY A 181 2.03 -7.25 -2.18
N ILE A 182 2.94 -6.82 -3.05
CA ILE A 182 3.22 -7.51 -4.32
C ILE A 182 3.87 -8.88 -4.12
N GLY A 183 4.57 -9.06 -3.01
CA GLY A 183 5.16 -10.33 -2.61
C GLY A 183 4.15 -11.45 -2.35
N GLY A 184 2.84 -11.15 -2.28
CA GLY A 184 1.80 -12.17 -2.13
C GLY A 184 1.00 -12.09 -0.82
N ILE A 185 0.87 -10.92 -0.23
CA ILE A 185 0.16 -10.67 1.04
C ILE A 185 0.79 -11.49 2.20
N ASN A 186 2.12 -11.42 2.29
CA ASN A 186 2.84 -12.09 3.38
C ASN A 186 2.74 -11.27 4.66
N ILE A 187 2.27 -11.92 5.72
CA ILE A 187 2.03 -11.30 7.02
C ILE A 187 3.25 -11.54 7.92
N PRO A 188 3.82 -10.51 8.57
CA PRO A 188 4.88 -10.71 9.54
C PRO A 188 4.36 -11.50 10.74
N THR A 189 5.19 -12.38 11.28
CA THR A 189 4.90 -13.05 12.55
C THR A 189 5.17 -12.11 13.73
N GLN A 190 4.43 -12.28 14.83
CA GLN A 190 4.65 -11.47 16.03
C GLN A 190 6.10 -11.53 16.55
N PRO A 191 6.76 -12.71 16.65
CA PRO A 191 8.16 -12.77 17.08
C PRO A 191 9.10 -12.00 16.15
N PHE A 192 8.92 -12.10 14.83
CA PHE A 192 9.76 -11.43 13.84
C PHE A 192 9.68 -9.91 13.97
N ILE A 193 8.47 -9.33 13.93
CA ILE A 193 8.31 -7.87 13.95
C ILE A 193 8.69 -7.27 15.32
N SER A 194 8.45 -7.98 16.42
CA SER A 194 8.88 -7.56 17.75
C SER A 194 10.41 -7.61 17.90
N THR A 195 11.07 -8.61 17.32
CA THR A 195 12.54 -8.67 17.28
C THR A 195 13.11 -7.55 16.42
N LEU A 196 12.48 -7.24 15.28
CA LEU A 196 12.89 -6.13 14.42
C LEU A 196 12.86 -4.80 15.18
N GLU A 197 11.75 -4.46 15.82
CA GLU A 197 11.62 -3.24 16.64
C GLU A 197 12.68 -3.20 17.76
N LYS A 198 12.84 -4.29 18.48
CA LYS A 198 13.86 -4.42 19.55
C LYS A 198 15.28 -4.18 19.03
N CYS A 199 15.65 -4.86 17.94
CA CYS A 199 16.97 -4.70 17.34
C CYS A 199 17.23 -3.27 16.84
N CYS A 200 16.23 -2.63 16.23
CA CYS A 200 16.32 -1.24 15.82
C CYS A 200 16.59 -0.32 17.02
N LYS A 201 15.79 -0.44 18.06
CA LYS A 201 15.89 0.38 19.27
C LYS A 201 17.22 0.20 20.02
N GLU A 202 17.68 -1.05 20.22
CA GLU A 202 18.91 -1.36 20.94
C GLU A 202 20.17 -0.90 20.19
N ASN A 203 20.11 -0.74 18.85
CA ASN A 203 21.26 -0.38 18.03
C ASN A 203 21.22 1.05 17.46
N GLY A 204 20.20 1.86 17.80
CA GLY A 204 20.02 3.20 17.25
C GLY A 204 19.84 3.21 15.74
N VAL A 205 19.09 2.24 15.21
CA VAL A 205 18.77 2.03 13.80
C VAL A 205 17.30 2.37 13.59
N TYR A 206 16.96 3.17 12.57
CA TYR A 206 15.58 3.58 12.35
C TYR A 206 14.70 2.44 11.83
N PHE A 207 13.57 2.23 12.48
CA PHE A 207 12.51 1.33 12.03
C PHE A 207 11.56 2.08 11.09
N ILE A 208 11.62 1.77 9.77
CA ILE A 208 10.79 2.33 8.72
C ILE A 208 9.72 1.31 8.35
N CYS A 209 8.44 1.66 8.55
CA CYS A 209 7.32 0.82 8.14
C CYS A 209 6.67 1.39 6.86
N ASP A 210 6.71 0.62 5.79
CA ASP A 210 6.04 0.93 4.53
C ASP A 210 4.56 0.51 4.61
N GLU A 211 3.70 1.48 4.84
CA GLU A 211 2.23 1.33 4.87
C GLU A 211 1.56 1.84 3.59
N VAL A 212 2.33 1.98 2.52
CA VAL A 212 1.85 2.50 1.23
C VAL A 212 0.71 1.66 0.66
N GLN A 213 0.72 0.34 0.84
CA GLN A 213 -0.37 -0.53 0.39
C GLN A 213 -1.27 -1.03 1.53
N SER A 214 -0.71 -1.28 2.71
CA SER A 214 -1.38 -1.88 3.85
C SER A 214 -2.13 -0.89 4.74
N GLY A 215 -1.80 0.39 4.65
CA GLY A 215 -2.43 1.46 5.44
C GLY A 215 -3.81 1.88 4.95
N TYR A 216 -4.32 2.95 5.54
CA TYR A 216 -5.61 3.57 5.23
C TYR A 216 -6.78 2.59 5.32
N ALA A 217 -6.91 1.91 6.45
CA ALA A 217 -7.98 0.96 6.78
C ALA A 217 -8.01 -0.33 5.94
N ARG A 218 -7.09 -0.51 4.98
CA ARG A 218 -7.05 -1.66 4.07
C ARG A 218 -7.11 -3.00 4.79
N THR A 219 -6.43 -3.10 5.92
CA THR A 219 -6.26 -4.35 6.67
C THR A 219 -7.25 -4.52 7.82
N GLY A 220 -8.18 -3.57 8.03
CA GLY A 220 -9.08 -3.57 9.20
C GLY A 220 -8.49 -2.93 10.46
N LYS A 221 -7.29 -2.35 10.35
CA LYS A 221 -6.69 -1.33 11.22
C LYS A 221 -6.33 -0.14 10.35
N PHE A 222 -6.05 1.04 10.93
CA PHE A 222 -5.63 2.18 10.11
C PHE A 222 -4.28 1.90 9.45
N PHE A 223 -3.32 1.35 10.21
CA PHE A 223 -2.04 0.80 9.74
C PHE A 223 -1.91 -0.68 10.10
N ALA A 224 -1.30 -1.47 9.21
CA ALA A 224 -1.15 -2.91 9.44
C ALA A 224 -0.25 -3.25 10.63
N HIS A 225 0.83 -2.51 10.85
CA HIS A 225 1.73 -2.74 11.98
C HIS A 225 1.03 -2.62 13.36
N GLN A 226 -0.12 -1.96 13.44
CA GLN A 226 -0.92 -1.85 14.68
C GLN A 226 -1.45 -3.21 15.17
N TYR A 227 -1.49 -4.25 14.31
CA TYR A 227 -1.83 -5.61 14.72
C TYR A 227 -0.79 -6.21 15.67
N PHE A 228 0.43 -5.74 15.60
CA PHE A 228 1.58 -6.30 16.30
C PHE A 228 2.00 -5.46 17.53
N GLY A 229 1.38 -4.30 17.73
CA GLY A 229 1.68 -3.42 18.85
C GLY A 229 3.06 -2.76 18.78
N VAL A 230 3.71 -2.74 17.61
CA VAL A 230 4.99 -2.06 17.37
C VAL A 230 4.78 -0.60 17.00
N LYS A 231 5.76 0.27 17.31
CA LYS A 231 5.73 1.71 17.01
C LYS A 231 6.93 2.08 16.12
N PRO A 232 6.77 2.11 14.78
CA PRO A 232 7.84 2.49 13.87
C PRO A 232 8.29 3.94 14.08
N ASP A 233 9.59 4.23 13.89
CA ASP A 233 10.11 5.61 13.92
C ASP A 233 9.63 6.43 12.71
N ILE A 234 9.46 5.77 11.57
CA ILE A 234 9.07 6.39 10.31
C ILE A 234 8.00 5.52 9.63
N ILE A 235 6.91 6.14 9.17
CA ILE A 235 5.81 5.44 8.48
C ILE A 235 5.61 6.11 7.13
N THR A 236 5.64 5.33 6.03
CA THR A 236 5.39 5.85 4.69
C THR A 236 3.99 5.51 4.20
N ILE A 237 3.33 6.46 3.55
CA ILE A 237 1.93 6.37 3.13
C ILE A 237 1.73 6.90 1.70
N ALA A 238 0.79 6.34 0.96
CA ALA A 238 0.31 6.79 -0.34
C ALA A 238 -0.97 6.05 -0.75
N LYS A 239 -1.17 5.76 -2.05
CA LYS A 239 -2.25 4.92 -2.60
C LYS A 239 -3.64 5.26 -2.04
N GLY A 240 -4.10 4.47 -1.05
CA GLY A 240 -5.40 4.66 -0.41
C GLY A 240 -5.61 6.04 0.21
N MET A 241 -4.52 6.74 0.54
CA MET A 241 -4.54 8.12 1.01
C MET A 241 -5.24 9.07 0.03
N GLY A 242 -5.01 8.89 -1.26
CA GLY A 242 -5.52 9.78 -2.30
C GLY A 242 -6.73 9.26 -3.06
N ASN A 243 -7.13 8.01 -2.87
CA ASN A 243 -8.22 7.36 -3.61
C ASN A 243 -8.14 7.59 -5.14
N GLY A 244 -6.92 7.53 -5.70
CA GLY A 244 -6.64 7.77 -7.11
C GLY A 244 -6.01 9.12 -7.41
N PHE A 245 -6.07 10.12 -6.52
CA PHE A 245 -5.29 11.34 -6.67
C PHE A 245 -3.84 11.10 -6.23
N PRO A 246 -2.83 11.54 -7.00
CA PRO A 246 -1.42 11.35 -6.62
C PRO A 246 -1.04 12.16 -5.37
N ILE A 247 -0.87 11.48 -4.26
CA ILE A 247 -0.39 12.01 -2.99
C ILE A 247 0.27 10.89 -2.19
N GLY A 248 1.29 11.24 -1.42
CA GLY A 248 1.94 10.39 -0.45
C GLY A 248 2.47 11.22 0.71
N GLY A 249 2.99 10.57 1.71
CA GLY A 249 3.58 11.24 2.86
C GLY A 249 4.45 10.33 3.70
N VAL A 250 5.14 10.94 4.63
CA VAL A 250 5.99 10.28 5.62
C VAL A 250 5.65 10.86 6.98
N LEU A 251 5.31 9.99 7.92
CA LEU A 251 5.16 10.33 9.32
C LEU A 251 6.49 10.07 10.01
N PHE A 252 6.94 11.02 10.78
CA PHE A 252 8.18 10.95 11.56
C PHE A 252 7.86 11.02 13.05
N SER A 253 8.47 10.13 13.84
CA SER A 253 8.32 10.16 15.30
C SER A 253 8.84 11.48 15.90
N PRO A 254 8.33 11.92 17.06
CA PRO A 254 8.71 13.20 17.68
C PRO A 254 10.19 13.29 18.03
N GLU A 255 10.91 12.16 18.09
CA GLU A 255 12.36 12.14 18.32
C GLU A 255 13.18 12.50 17.07
N ILE A 256 12.55 12.54 15.87
CA ILE A 256 13.22 12.87 14.62
C ILE A 256 13.19 14.39 14.39
N PRO A 257 14.35 15.09 14.51
CA PRO A 257 14.38 16.54 14.38
C PRO A 257 14.24 16.99 12.93
N ALA A 258 13.25 17.83 12.63
CA ALA A 258 13.12 18.50 11.35
C ALA A 258 14.25 19.55 11.15
N LYS A 259 14.83 19.60 9.94
CA LYS A 259 15.81 20.62 9.55
C LYS A 259 15.40 21.23 8.23
N HIS A 260 15.43 22.57 8.14
CA HIS A 260 15.17 23.27 6.89
C HIS A 260 16.09 22.76 5.76
N LYS A 261 15.53 22.55 4.57
CA LYS A 261 16.20 22.03 3.36
C LYS A 261 16.62 20.54 3.41
N MET A 262 16.30 19.80 4.47
CA MET A 262 16.55 18.35 4.53
C MET A 262 15.74 17.59 3.47
N LEU A 263 14.47 17.93 3.35
CA LEU A 263 13.54 17.41 2.36
C LEU A 263 12.95 18.56 1.53
N GLY A 264 12.39 18.22 0.36
CA GLY A 264 11.73 19.20 -0.52
C GLY A 264 10.95 18.52 -1.64
N THR A 265 9.89 19.18 -2.06
CA THR A 265 9.03 18.74 -3.15
C THR A 265 8.31 19.94 -3.75
N THR A 266 8.09 19.95 -5.07
CA THR A 266 7.33 21.01 -5.72
C THR A 266 5.83 20.83 -5.52
N PHE A 267 5.32 19.63 -5.77
CA PHE A 267 3.88 19.33 -5.77
C PHE A 267 3.36 18.64 -4.50
N GLY A 268 4.25 18.09 -3.67
CA GLY A 268 3.83 17.40 -2.45
C GLY A 268 3.08 18.34 -1.51
N GLY A 269 1.91 17.89 -1.04
CA GLY A 269 1.02 18.70 -0.21
C GLY A 269 0.28 19.81 -0.96
N ASN A 270 0.11 19.69 -2.29
CA ASN A 270 -0.71 20.62 -3.04
C ASN A 270 -2.17 20.62 -2.56
N HIS A 271 -2.90 21.69 -2.88
CA HIS A 271 -4.26 21.92 -2.39
C HIS A 271 -5.22 20.79 -2.77
N LEU A 272 -5.15 20.32 -4.03
CA LEU A 272 -6.01 19.22 -4.50
C LEU A 272 -5.67 17.89 -3.83
N GLY A 273 -4.38 17.57 -3.69
CA GLY A 273 -3.95 16.37 -3.00
C GLY A 273 -4.38 16.35 -1.53
N CYS A 274 -4.23 17.49 -0.84
CA CYS A 274 -4.69 17.63 0.55
C CYS A 274 -6.22 17.49 0.65
N ALA A 275 -6.99 18.16 -0.23
CA ALA A 275 -8.44 18.05 -0.24
C ALA A 275 -8.91 16.61 -0.51
N ALA A 276 -8.25 15.89 -1.42
CA ALA A 276 -8.50 14.48 -1.69
C ALA A 276 -8.26 13.61 -0.46
N ALA A 277 -7.10 13.78 0.20
CA ALA A 277 -6.73 12.99 1.37
C ALA A 277 -7.62 13.29 2.60
N ILE A 278 -8.00 14.56 2.82
CA ILE A 278 -8.95 14.96 3.87
C ILE A 278 -10.30 14.29 3.63
N ALA A 279 -10.82 14.33 2.40
CA ALA A 279 -12.09 13.68 2.07
C ALA A 279 -12.04 12.17 2.30
N VAL A 280 -10.91 11.51 1.99
CA VAL A 280 -10.72 10.07 2.27
C VAL A 280 -10.79 9.80 3.77
N LEU A 281 -10.11 10.57 4.61
CA LEU A 281 -10.15 10.41 6.07
C LEU A 281 -11.56 10.62 6.64
N ASP A 282 -12.26 11.65 6.17
CA ASP A 282 -13.62 11.94 6.59
C ASP A 282 -14.59 10.81 6.21
N ILE A 283 -14.47 10.24 5.01
CA ILE A 283 -15.28 9.09 4.56
C ILE A 283 -14.94 7.84 5.38
N ILE A 284 -13.65 7.54 5.61
CA ILE A 284 -13.22 6.39 6.45
C ILE A 284 -13.88 6.48 7.82
N LYS A 285 -13.88 7.66 8.45
CA LYS A 285 -14.48 7.90 9.77
C LYS A 285 -16.01 7.82 9.72
N LYS A 286 -16.63 8.56 8.78
CA LYS A 286 -18.10 8.67 8.61
C LYS A 286 -18.75 7.33 8.35
N GLU A 287 -18.14 6.51 7.52
CA GLU A 287 -18.68 5.22 7.10
C GLU A 287 -18.14 4.03 7.90
N ASN A 288 -17.30 4.29 8.92
CA ASN A 288 -16.67 3.26 9.75
C ASN A 288 -15.92 2.20 8.91
N LEU A 289 -15.15 2.65 7.90
CA LEU A 289 -14.52 1.74 6.94
C LEU A 289 -13.43 0.85 7.55
N ILE A 290 -12.84 1.22 8.68
CA ILE A 290 -11.89 0.35 9.42
C ILE A 290 -12.59 -0.93 9.86
N ALA A 291 -13.74 -0.80 10.56
CA ALA A 291 -14.51 -1.96 11.02
C ALA A 291 -15.11 -2.75 9.85
N LYS A 292 -15.67 -2.05 8.85
CA LYS A 292 -16.21 -2.69 7.64
C LYS A 292 -15.15 -3.51 6.90
N SER A 293 -13.94 -2.98 6.74
CA SER A 293 -12.82 -3.69 6.11
C SER A 293 -12.47 -4.97 6.88
N TYR A 294 -12.42 -4.90 8.21
CA TYR A 294 -12.19 -6.07 9.06
C TYR A 294 -13.28 -7.14 8.88
N GLU A 295 -14.55 -6.74 9.00
CA GLU A 295 -15.71 -7.65 8.91
C GLU A 295 -15.86 -8.26 7.51
N SER A 296 -15.78 -7.43 6.46
CA SER A 296 -15.90 -7.89 5.06
C SER A 296 -14.73 -8.79 4.68
N GLY A 297 -13.53 -8.48 5.16
CA GLY A 297 -12.35 -9.31 4.94
C GLY A 297 -12.45 -10.68 5.62
N ALA A 298 -12.91 -10.71 6.88
CA ALA A 298 -13.17 -11.96 7.59
C ALA A 298 -14.22 -12.82 6.88
N TYR A 299 -15.31 -12.20 6.42
CA TYR A 299 -16.35 -12.86 5.64
C TYR A 299 -15.83 -13.42 4.32
N LEU A 300 -15.07 -12.62 3.56
CA LEU A 300 -14.45 -13.05 2.31
C LEU A 300 -13.52 -14.25 2.54
N MET A 301 -12.60 -14.17 3.50
CA MET A 301 -11.65 -15.24 3.80
C MET A 301 -12.36 -16.53 4.25
N GLN A 302 -13.41 -16.43 5.06
CA GLN A 302 -14.22 -17.58 5.45
C GLN A 302 -14.83 -18.27 4.22
N LYS A 303 -15.42 -17.50 3.28
CA LYS A 303 -16.01 -18.05 2.05
C LYS A 303 -15.00 -18.68 1.11
N LEU A 304 -13.80 -18.13 1.04
CA LEU A 304 -12.69 -18.66 0.23
C LEU A 304 -12.14 -19.97 0.82
N ALA A 305 -12.05 -20.08 2.13
CA ALA A 305 -11.58 -21.31 2.81
C ALA A 305 -12.52 -22.51 2.62
N GLU A 306 -13.78 -22.27 2.17
CA GLU A 306 -14.73 -23.33 1.82
C GLU A 306 -14.52 -23.91 0.39
N ILE A 307 -13.54 -23.40 -0.38
CA ILE A 307 -13.27 -23.80 -1.78
C ILE A 307 -12.09 -24.76 -1.82
N PRO A 308 -12.32 -26.04 -2.16
CA PRO A 308 -11.25 -27.08 -2.05
C PRO A 308 -10.06 -26.85 -3.00
N GLU A 309 -10.26 -26.13 -4.11
CA GLU A 309 -9.23 -25.86 -5.12
C GLU A 309 -8.26 -24.74 -4.70
N ILE A 310 -8.50 -24.08 -3.57
CA ILE A 310 -7.62 -23.06 -2.98
C ILE A 310 -6.69 -23.73 -1.97
N GLU A 311 -5.38 -23.64 -2.22
CA GLU A 311 -4.37 -24.21 -1.32
C GLU A 311 -4.23 -23.41 -0.02
N GLU A 312 -4.20 -22.08 -0.13
CA GLU A 312 -4.04 -21.17 0.99
C GLU A 312 -4.90 -19.92 0.82
N VAL A 313 -5.52 -19.49 1.93
CA VAL A 313 -6.15 -18.18 2.05
C VAL A 313 -5.46 -17.42 3.15
N ARG A 314 -4.87 -16.26 2.85
CA ARG A 314 -4.21 -15.39 3.83
C ARG A 314 -4.55 -13.93 3.64
N GLY A 315 -4.47 -13.15 4.71
CA GLY A 315 -4.75 -11.71 4.67
C GLY A 315 -5.17 -11.12 5.99
N LYS A 316 -5.42 -9.83 5.97
CA LYS A 316 -6.05 -9.03 7.03
C LYS A 316 -6.99 -8.04 6.38
N GLY A 317 -8.21 -7.90 6.92
CA GLY A 317 -9.22 -7.05 6.32
C GLY A 317 -9.43 -7.36 4.84
N LEU A 318 -9.48 -6.33 4.01
CA LEU A 318 -9.63 -6.42 2.55
C LEU A 318 -8.27 -6.39 1.80
N MET A 319 -7.23 -6.90 2.42
CA MET A 319 -5.94 -7.22 1.82
C MET A 319 -5.76 -8.73 1.90
N VAL A 320 -6.23 -9.45 0.86
CA VAL A 320 -6.35 -10.93 0.86
C VAL A 320 -5.60 -11.50 -0.34
N ALA A 321 -4.98 -12.66 -0.15
CA ALA A 321 -4.43 -13.50 -1.21
C ALA A 321 -4.98 -14.92 -1.13
N ILE A 322 -5.07 -15.55 -2.29
CA ILE A 322 -5.35 -16.97 -2.45
C ILE A 322 -4.31 -17.61 -3.35
N ASP A 323 -3.86 -18.79 -2.98
CA ASP A 323 -2.92 -19.58 -3.76
C ASP A 323 -3.59 -20.79 -4.40
N PHE A 324 -3.11 -21.15 -5.59
CA PHE A 324 -3.54 -22.32 -6.36
C PHE A 324 -2.35 -23.23 -6.67
N GLU A 325 -2.60 -24.49 -7.01
CA GLU A 325 -1.54 -25.38 -7.53
C GLU A 325 -1.04 -25.00 -8.93
N PHE A 326 -1.79 -24.16 -9.66
CA PHE A 326 -1.56 -23.72 -11.03
C PHE A 326 -1.47 -22.19 -11.13
N PRO A 327 -1.06 -21.63 -12.29
CA PRO A 327 -0.96 -20.17 -12.46
C PRO A 327 -2.31 -19.48 -12.32
N ALA A 328 -2.43 -18.55 -11.37
CA ALA A 328 -3.63 -17.78 -11.06
C ALA A 328 -4.14 -16.93 -12.25
N SER A 329 -3.26 -16.64 -13.24
CA SER A 329 -3.61 -15.90 -14.45
C SER A 329 -4.72 -16.57 -15.29
N GLN A 330 -4.82 -17.91 -15.24
CA GLN A 330 -5.85 -18.67 -15.94
C GLN A 330 -7.24 -18.37 -15.35
N ILE A 331 -7.36 -18.39 -14.03
CA ILE A 331 -8.59 -18.04 -13.33
C ILE A 331 -8.90 -16.54 -13.45
N SER A 332 -7.89 -15.67 -13.34
CA SER A 332 -8.05 -14.22 -13.53
C SER A 332 -8.62 -13.89 -14.91
N LYS A 333 -8.21 -14.63 -15.95
CA LYS A 333 -8.74 -14.48 -17.31
C LYS A 333 -10.23 -14.87 -17.37
N LEU A 334 -10.60 -16.03 -16.82
CA LEU A 334 -12.00 -16.50 -16.79
C LEU A 334 -12.90 -15.55 -15.99
N LEU A 335 -12.46 -15.08 -14.83
CA LEU A 335 -13.18 -14.10 -14.03
C LEU A 335 -13.44 -12.82 -14.82
N ARG A 336 -12.45 -12.30 -15.53
CA ARG A 336 -12.58 -11.10 -16.35
C ARG A 336 -13.53 -11.32 -17.55
N GLU A 337 -13.33 -12.41 -18.30
CA GLU A 337 -14.04 -12.66 -19.57
C GLU A 337 -15.48 -13.13 -19.35
N ASP A 338 -15.71 -14.04 -18.41
CA ASP A 338 -17.04 -14.64 -18.19
C ASP A 338 -17.88 -13.83 -17.21
N SER A 339 -17.27 -13.27 -16.16
CA SER A 339 -18.00 -12.65 -15.04
C SER A 339 -17.77 -11.15 -14.89
N GLY A 340 -16.86 -10.53 -15.68
CA GLY A 340 -16.55 -9.11 -15.54
C GLY A 340 -15.94 -8.80 -14.17
N ILE A 341 -14.95 -9.56 -13.70
CA ILE A 341 -14.27 -9.30 -12.41
C ILE A 341 -12.80 -9.06 -12.65
N LEU A 342 -12.26 -7.98 -12.08
CA LEU A 342 -10.85 -7.62 -12.11
C LEU A 342 -10.19 -7.97 -10.78
N VAL A 343 -9.09 -8.73 -10.83
CA VAL A 343 -8.31 -9.16 -9.66
C VAL A 343 -6.83 -8.82 -9.84
N GLY A 344 -6.04 -8.83 -8.76
CA GLY A 344 -4.61 -8.54 -8.78
C GLY A 344 -3.75 -9.79 -8.93
N SER A 345 -2.56 -9.62 -9.51
CA SER A 345 -1.48 -10.61 -9.52
C SER A 345 -0.47 -10.35 -8.41
N ALA A 346 0.38 -11.33 -8.11
CA ALA A 346 1.51 -11.22 -7.18
C ALA A 346 2.83 -11.58 -7.90
N SER A 347 3.95 -11.50 -7.17
CA SER A 347 5.26 -11.96 -7.66
C SER A 347 5.27 -13.46 -7.90
N ASP A 348 4.60 -14.24 -7.04
CA ASP A 348 4.33 -15.65 -7.29
C ASP A 348 3.19 -15.77 -8.31
N PRO A 349 3.41 -16.47 -9.46
CA PRO A 349 2.38 -16.65 -10.48
C PRO A 349 1.17 -17.48 -10.01
N LYS A 350 1.28 -18.25 -8.94
CA LYS A 350 0.20 -19.05 -8.36
C LYS A 350 -0.72 -18.23 -7.45
N THR A 351 -0.29 -17.02 -7.05
CA THR A 351 -1.01 -16.16 -6.10
C THR A 351 -1.92 -15.16 -6.81
N MET A 352 -3.19 -15.11 -6.42
CA MET A 352 -4.15 -14.07 -6.78
C MET A 352 -4.37 -13.15 -5.58
N ARG A 353 -4.30 -11.83 -5.80
CA ARG A 353 -4.58 -10.82 -4.76
C ARG A 353 -5.96 -10.21 -4.94
N LEU A 354 -6.66 -10.06 -3.83
CA LEU A 354 -8.00 -9.49 -3.75
C LEU A 354 -7.92 -8.21 -2.91
N LEU A 355 -8.09 -7.08 -3.57
CA LEU A 355 -7.85 -5.74 -3.02
C LEU A 355 -9.02 -4.79 -3.38
N PRO A 356 -10.30 -5.19 -3.14
CA PRO A 356 -11.45 -4.37 -3.53
C PRO A 356 -11.47 -3.05 -2.76
N PRO A 357 -12.23 -2.04 -3.21
CA PRO A 357 -12.54 -0.87 -2.38
C PRO A 357 -13.13 -1.26 -1.02
N LEU A 358 -12.86 -0.47 0.03
CA LEU A 358 -13.30 -0.77 1.40
C LEU A 358 -14.83 -0.73 1.58
N THR A 359 -15.51 -0.18 0.58
CA THR A 359 -16.97 -0.04 0.50
C THR A 359 -17.69 -1.27 -0.07
N ILE A 360 -16.94 -2.34 -0.37
CA ILE A 360 -17.51 -3.57 -0.97
C ILE A 360 -18.62 -4.15 -0.08
N SER A 361 -19.71 -4.59 -0.70
CA SER A 361 -20.84 -5.20 -0.04
C SER A 361 -20.70 -6.72 0.08
N ARG A 362 -21.51 -7.34 0.96
CA ARG A 362 -21.56 -8.81 1.09
C ARG A 362 -22.08 -9.46 -0.18
N GLU A 363 -23.07 -8.84 -0.85
CA GLU A 363 -23.63 -9.30 -2.10
C GLU A 363 -22.59 -9.34 -3.23
N GLU A 364 -21.70 -8.34 -3.28
CA GLU A 364 -20.58 -8.28 -4.23
C GLU A 364 -19.53 -9.35 -3.91
N ILE A 365 -19.26 -9.61 -2.63
CA ILE A 365 -18.37 -10.71 -2.18
C ILE A 365 -18.98 -12.06 -2.57
N ASP A 366 -20.28 -12.28 -2.33
CA ASP A 366 -20.97 -13.51 -2.69
C ASP A 366 -21.01 -13.73 -4.21
N PHE A 367 -21.17 -12.66 -4.99
CA PHE A 367 -21.07 -12.72 -6.45
C PHE A 367 -19.67 -13.16 -6.89
N PHE A 368 -18.61 -12.55 -6.32
CA PHE A 368 -17.24 -12.94 -6.59
C PHE A 368 -16.98 -14.43 -6.27
N VAL A 369 -17.41 -14.90 -5.10
CA VAL A 369 -17.20 -16.30 -4.67
C VAL A 369 -17.90 -17.27 -5.61
N ARG A 370 -19.13 -16.98 -6.06
CA ARG A 370 -19.84 -17.81 -7.05
C ARG A 370 -19.11 -17.81 -8.39
N ALA A 371 -18.66 -16.65 -8.87
CA ALA A 371 -17.92 -16.54 -10.12
C ALA A 371 -16.59 -17.30 -10.06
N LEU A 372 -15.87 -17.22 -8.93
CA LEU A 372 -14.64 -17.95 -8.71
C LEU A 372 -14.84 -19.47 -8.77
N LYS A 373 -15.87 -20.01 -8.09
CA LYS A 373 -16.23 -21.43 -8.15
C LYS A 373 -16.56 -21.90 -9.58
N ASN A 374 -17.27 -21.06 -10.35
CA ASN A 374 -17.56 -21.38 -11.75
C ASN A 374 -16.31 -21.37 -12.63
N ALA A 375 -15.40 -20.39 -12.42
CA ALA A 375 -14.14 -20.31 -13.14
C ALA A 375 -13.23 -21.52 -12.82
N LEU A 376 -13.16 -21.94 -11.56
CA LEU A 376 -12.39 -23.12 -11.15
C LEU A 376 -12.94 -24.41 -11.77
N LYS A 377 -14.28 -24.60 -11.76
CA LYS A 377 -14.92 -25.73 -12.42
C LYS A 377 -14.61 -25.79 -13.92
N LYS A 378 -14.75 -24.65 -14.61
CA LYS A 378 -14.45 -24.54 -16.05
C LYS A 378 -12.97 -24.77 -16.36
N HIS A 379 -12.09 -24.44 -15.44
CA HIS A 379 -10.65 -24.68 -15.58
C HIS A 379 -10.29 -26.16 -15.45
N ALA A 380 -11.05 -26.93 -14.67
CA ALA A 380 -10.85 -28.38 -14.46
C ALA A 380 -11.41 -29.24 -15.59
N GLU A 381 -12.31 -28.71 -16.43
CA GLU A 381 -12.87 -29.32 -17.65
C GLU A 381 -11.91 -29.18 -18.83
#